data_b5dbad7dfd34d7a4846cc00d453f0bd0
#
_entry.id   b5dbad7dfd34d7a4846cc00d453f0bd0
#
_cell.length_a   1.000
_cell.length_b   1.000
_cell.length_c   1.000
_cell.angle_alpha   90.00
_cell.angle_beta   90.00
_cell.angle_gamma   90.00
#
_symmetry.space_group_name_H-M   'P 1'
#
loop_
_entity.id
_entity.type
_entity.pdbx_description
1 polymer ?
#
loop_
_entity_poly.entity_id
_entity_poly.type
_entity_poly.pdbx_seq_one_letter_code
_entity_poly.pdbx_strand_id
1 'polypeptide(L)'
;MASTNRWAHEIETSVAAPRLFRAGVMDWHTLAPKLAPHVVAGAHTVEGDGGVGSVRQFNFTSAMPFSVVKERLDFLDADGCECRSTLLEGGHVGTVIETATSCIKVEPAAGGGSVVKVESTYKLLPDVGEAEYEVGKAKESVTAIFKAAEAFLIANPDAYN
;
A
#
# COMPACT_ATOMS: atom_id res chain seq x y z
N MET A 1 5.49 23.57 14.96
CA MET A 1 5.16 23.47 13.53
C MET A 1 5.39 22.05 13.03
N ALA A 2 4.42 21.49 12.35
CA ALA A 2 4.58 20.14 11.76
C ALA A 2 5.55 20.19 10.61
N SER A 3 6.39 19.16 10.47
CA SER A 3 7.36 19.05 9.37
C SER A 3 6.90 18.02 8.34
N THR A 4 7.13 18.32 7.07
CA THR A 4 6.82 17.42 5.96
C THR A 4 8.08 16.64 5.61
N ASN A 5 7.94 15.32 5.52
CA ASN A 5 9.03 14.40 5.23
C ASN A 5 8.62 13.45 4.12
N ARG A 6 9.60 12.73 3.58
CA ARG A 6 9.39 11.88 2.41
C ARG A 6 10.34 10.70 2.44
N TRP A 7 9.85 9.54 1.93
CA TRP A 7 10.72 8.41 1.66
C TRP A 7 10.34 7.79 0.31
N ALA A 8 11.27 7.09 -0.28
CA ALA A 8 11.08 6.37 -1.54
C ALA A 8 11.65 4.97 -1.41
N HIS A 9 11.08 4.03 -2.17
CA HIS A 9 11.50 2.63 -2.13
C HIS A 9 11.18 1.96 -3.46
N GLU A 10 11.99 0.99 -3.86
CA GLU A 10 11.76 0.21 -5.08
C GLU A 10 11.73 -1.26 -4.74
N ILE A 11 10.83 -1.99 -5.41
CA ILE A 11 10.66 -3.44 -5.22
C ILE A 11 10.70 -4.09 -6.60
N GLU A 12 11.65 -4.99 -6.81
CA GLU A 12 11.74 -5.74 -8.06
C GLU A 12 10.88 -6.99 -7.98
N THR A 13 10.15 -7.29 -9.06
CA THR A 13 9.34 -8.50 -9.15
C THR A 13 9.52 -9.17 -10.51
N SER A 14 9.18 -10.47 -10.56
CA SER A 14 9.22 -11.25 -11.79
C SER A 14 7.88 -11.24 -12.55
N VAL A 15 6.88 -10.53 -12.03
CA VAL A 15 5.52 -10.49 -12.59
C VAL A 15 5.33 -9.25 -13.42
N ALA A 16 4.60 -9.36 -14.54
CA ALA A 16 4.31 -8.23 -15.42
C ALA A 16 3.56 -7.12 -14.68
N ALA A 17 3.87 -5.87 -15.01
CA ALA A 17 3.34 -4.70 -14.33
C ALA A 17 1.81 -4.66 -14.22
N PRO A 18 1.03 -4.89 -15.30
CA PRO A 18 -0.43 -4.82 -15.19
C PRO A 18 -1.01 -5.85 -14.23
N ARG A 19 -0.48 -7.07 -14.24
CA ARG A 19 -0.95 -8.12 -13.33
C ARG A 19 -0.66 -7.78 -11.89
N LEU A 20 0.57 -7.34 -11.63
CA LEU A 20 0.98 -6.99 -10.27
C LEU A 20 0.18 -5.81 -9.73
N PHE A 21 -0.06 -4.80 -10.56
CA PHE A 21 -0.84 -3.63 -10.17
C PHE A 21 -2.30 -3.99 -9.84
N ARG A 22 -2.92 -4.83 -10.66
CA ARG A 22 -4.29 -5.27 -10.41
C ARG A 22 -4.42 -6.05 -9.11
N ALA A 23 -3.51 -6.96 -8.84
CA ALA A 23 -3.54 -7.78 -7.63
C ALA A 23 -3.07 -7.03 -6.38
N GLY A 24 -1.93 -6.34 -6.48
CA GLY A 24 -1.28 -5.72 -5.33
C GLY A 24 -1.83 -4.36 -4.95
N VAL A 25 -2.53 -3.69 -5.87
CA VAL A 25 -3.10 -2.36 -5.64
C VAL A 25 -4.61 -2.40 -5.75
N MET A 26 -5.12 -2.66 -6.95
CA MET A 26 -6.57 -2.52 -7.22
C MET A 26 -7.44 -3.50 -6.44
N ASP A 27 -6.99 -4.73 -6.29
CA ASP A 27 -7.76 -5.78 -5.62
C ASP A 27 -7.09 -6.30 -4.33
N TRP A 28 -6.14 -5.55 -3.80
CA TRP A 28 -5.42 -5.98 -2.60
C TRP A 28 -6.33 -6.17 -1.39
N HIS A 29 -7.38 -5.36 -1.26
CA HIS A 29 -8.34 -5.50 -0.17
C HIS A 29 -9.09 -6.85 -0.21
N THR A 30 -9.24 -7.44 -1.40
CA THR A 30 -9.81 -8.78 -1.55
C THR A 30 -8.78 -9.87 -1.24
N LEU A 31 -7.54 -9.67 -1.68
CA LEU A 31 -6.49 -10.69 -1.55
C LEU A 31 -5.82 -10.71 -0.18
N ALA A 32 -5.68 -9.55 0.47
CA ALA A 32 -4.92 -9.44 1.70
C ALA A 32 -5.38 -10.42 2.81
N PRO A 33 -6.69 -10.55 3.09
CA PRO A 33 -7.12 -11.51 4.11
C PRO A 33 -6.86 -12.96 3.73
N LYS A 34 -6.75 -13.25 2.44
CA LYS A 34 -6.49 -14.62 1.94
C LYS A 34 -5.01 -14.93 1.94
N LEU A 35 -4.16 -13.95 1.56
CA LEU A 35 -2.73 -14.17 1.41
C LEU A 35 -1.94 -13.91 2.68
N ALA A 36 -2.44 -13.04 3.54
CA ALA A 36 -1.77 -12.66 4.77
C ALA A 36 -2.73 -12.68 5.98
N PRO A 37 -3.44 -13.81 6.23
CA PRO A 37 -4.44 -13.88 7.31
C PRO A 37 -3.83 -13.72 8.70
N HIS A 38 -2.53 -13.94 8.85
CA HIS A 38 -1.84 -13.77 10.13
C HIS A 38 -1.64 -12.28 10.46
N VAL A 39 -1.81 -11.40 9.50
CA VAL A 39 -1.65 -9.94 9.65
C VAL A 39 -2.97 -9.21 9.38
N VAL A 40 -3.66 -9.57 8.29
CA VAL A 40 -4.90 -8.92 7.86
C VAL A 40 -6.09 -9.82 8.17
N ALA A 41 -6.91 -9.41 9.15
CA ALA A 41 -8.10 -10.17 9.55
C ALA A 41 -9.24 -10.00 8.55
N GLY A 42 -9.34 -8.83 7.93
CA GLY A 42 -10.37 -8.54 6.93
C GLY A 42 -10.13 -7.20 6.27
N ALA A 43 -10.80 -6.96 5.15
CA ALA A 43 -10.72 -5.68 4.45
C ALA A 43 -11.96 -5.48 3.61
N HIS A 44 -12.39 -4.23 3.44
CA HIS A 44 -13.58 -3.91 2.65
C HIS A 44 -13.59 -2.42 2.27
N THR A 45 -14.40 -2.09 1.28
CA THR A 45 -14.64 -0.70 0.89
C THR A 45 -15.71 -0.13 1.82
N VAL A 46 -15.42 0.98 2.51
CA VAL A 46 -16.35 1.63 3.43
C VAL A 46 -17.08 2.79 2.79
N GLU A 47 -16.50 3.40 1.77
CA GLU A 47 -17.14 4.47 1.00
C GLU A 47 -16.78 4.33 -0.47
N GLY A 48 -17.74 4.62 -1.36
CA GLY A 48 -17.51 4.63 -2.80
C GLY A 48 -17.67 3.27 -3.46
N ASP A 49 -17.29 3.21 -4.73
CA ASP A 49 -17.47 2.05 -5.60
C ASP A 49 -16.16 1.35 -5.97
N GLY A 50 -15.06 1.77 -5.37
CA GLY A 50 -13.72 1.25 -5.69
C GLY A 50 -12.88 2.18 -6.57
N GLY A 51 -13.48 3.22 -7.14
CA GLY A 51 -12.78 4.22 -7.94
C GLY A 51 -12.22 5.36 -7.10
N VAL A 52 -11.80 6.43 -7.77
CA VAL A 52 -11.26 7.63 -7.11
C VAL A 52 -12.29 8.20 -6.14
N GLY A 53 -11.83 8.55 -4.94
CA GLY A 53 -12.68 9.03 -3.85
C GLY A 53 -13.14 7.94 -2.90
N SER A 54 -13.00 6.66 -3.30
CA SER A 54 -13.38 5.53 -2.45
C SER A 54 -12.42 5.40 -1.26
N VAL A 55 -12.96 4.89 -0.14
CA VAL A 55 -12.20 4.63 1.07
C VAL A 55 -12.22 3.14 1.36
N ARG A 56 -11.02 2.55 1.53
CA ARG A 56 -10.87 1.14 1.92
C ARG A 56 -10.42 1.06 3.35
N GLN A 57 -10.89 0.03 4.04
CA GLN A 57 -10.50 -0.26 5.41
C GLN A 57 -9.85 -1.64 5.48
N PHE A 58 -8.71 -1.70 6.14
CA PHE A 58 -8.03 -2.95 6.47
C PHE A 58 -8.07 -3.14 7.97
N ASN A 59 -8.55 -4.32 8.40
CA ASN A 59 -8.57 -4.71 9.81
C ASN A 59 -7.42 -5.67 10.06
N PHE A 60 -6.61 -5.38 11.06
CA PHE A 60 -5.41 -6.15 11.36
C PHE A 60 -5.58 -7.02 12.59
N THR A 61 -4.77 -8.07 12.66
CA THR A 61 -4.65 -8.92 13.83
C THR A 61 -3.72 -8.25 14.85
N SER A 62 -3.55 -8.89 16.01
CA SER A 62 -2.65 -8.40 17.05
C SER A 62 -1.17 -8.39 16.63
N ALA A 63 -0.84 -8.97 15.47
CA ALA A 63 0.51 -8.91 14.92
C ALA A 63 0.93 -7.50 14.50
N MET A 64 -0.04 -6.59 14.32
CA MET A 64 0.25 -5.21 13.93
C MET A 64 0.05 -4.26 15.12
N PRO A 65 0.80 -3.13 15.16
CA PRO A 65 0.70 -2.16 16.26
C PRO A 65 -0.57 -1.32 16.24
N PHE A 66 -1.38 -1.44 15.19
CA PHE A 66 -2.68 -0.75 15.08
C PHE A 66 -3.70 -1.75 14.52
N SER A 67 -4.96 -1.58 14.91
CA SER A 67 -6.03 -2.54 14.53
C SER A 67 -6.69 -2.23 13.20
N VAL A 68 -6.62 -1.00 12.73
CA VAL A 68 -7.33 -0.55 11.53
C VAL A 68 -6.47 0.44 10.75
N VAL A 69 -6.55 0.36 9.42
CA VAL A 69 -6.07 1.41 8.53
C VAL A 69 -7.18 1.75 7.55
N LYS A 70 -7.44 3.03 7.36
CA LYS A 70 -8.34 3.52 6.31
C LYS A 70 -7.56 4.39 5.36
N GLU A 71 -7.75 4.17 4.06
CA GLU A 71 -7.09 4.96 3.02
C GLU A 71 -8.09 5.37 1.95
N ARG A 72 -7.93 6.58 1.45
CA ARG A 72 -8.74 7.12 0.35
C ARG A 72 -7.92 7.11 -0.93
N LEU A 73 -8.52 6.61 -2.00
CA LEU A 73 -7.89 6.61 -3.32
C LEU A 73 -8.08 8.00 -3.94
N ASP A 74 -6.99 8.73 -4.15
CA ASP A 74 -7.02 10.10 -4.66
C ASP A 74 -6.79 10.17 -6.17
N PHE A 75 -6.05 9.21 -6.72
CA PHE A 75 -5.71 9.16 -8.14
C PHE A 75 -5.53 7.71 -8.57
N LEU A 76 -6.02 7.36 -9.75
CA LEU A 76 -5.87 6.02 -10.32
C LEU A 76 -5.72 6.11 -11.83
N ASP A 77 -4.61 5.59 -12.34
CA ASP A 77 -4.39 5.36 -13.76
C ASP A 77 -4.12 3.86 -13.94
N ALA A 78 -5.19 3.11 -14.22
CA ALA A 78 -5.09 1.65 -14.32
C ALA A 78 -4.21 1.22 -15.51
N ASP A 79 -4.24 1.95 -16.61
CA ASP A 79 -3.43 1.62 -17.79
C ASP A 79 -1.96 1.94 -17.58
N GLY A 80 -1.66 3.03 -16.86
CA GLY A 80 -0.30 3.43 -16.52
C GLY A 80 0.24 2.77 -15.25
N CYS A 81 -0.58 1.97 -14.57
CA CYS A 81 -0.20 1.29 -13.33
C CYS A 81 0.29 2.25 -12.25
N GLU A 82 -0.45 3.32 -12.04
CA GLU A 82 -0.11 4.34 -11.04
C GLU A 82 -1.32 4.70 -10.19
N CYS A 83 -1.08 4.88 -8.89
CA CYS A 83 -2.14 5.35 -7.98
C CYS A 83 -1.55 6.26 -6.91
N ARG A 84 -2.43 7.03 -6.28
CA ARG A 84 -2.09 7.85 -5.12
C ARG A 84 -3.20 7.69 -4.09
N SER A 85 -2.82 7.52 -2.84
CA SER A 85 -3.76 7.34 -1.73
C SER A 85 -3.35 8.18 -0.53
N THR A 86 -4.34 8.62 0.25
CA THR A 86 -4.12 9.32 1.50
C THR A 86 -4.59 8.45 2.66
N LEU A 87 -3.73 8.32 3.65
CA LEU A 87 -4.04 7.59 4.88
C LEU A 87 -4.94 8.46 5.75
N LEU A 88 -6.12 7.94 6.10
CA LEU A 88 -7.11 8.67 6.89
C LEU A 88 -7.12 8.26 8.35
N GLU A 89 -6.81 6.99 8.66
CA GLU A 89 -6.87 6.44 10.00
C GLU A 89 -5.90 5.27 10.12
N GLY A 90 -5.33 5.08 11.29
CA GLY A 90 -4.34 4.04 11.53
C GLY A 90 -2.96 4.42 11.02
N GLY A 91 -2.01 3.48 11.07
CA GLY A 91 -0.65 3.74 10.60
C GLY A 91 0.02 4.90 11.31
N HIS A 92 -0.28 5.09 12.61
CA HIS A 92 0.23 6.17 13.46
C HIS A 92 -0.36 7.56 13.18
N VAL A 93 -1.43 7.65 12.37
CA VAL A 93 -2.17 8.90 12.21
C VAL A 93 -2.81 9.30 13.55
N GLY A 94 -2.55 10.53 13.97
CA GLY A 94 -3.05 11.07 15.23
C GLY A 94 -2.13 10.85 16.43
N THR A 95 -1.11 9.99 16.31
CA THR A 95 -0.16 9.75 17.40
C THR A 95 1.26 10.16 17.04
N VAL A 96 1.66 9.94 15.79
CA VAL A 96 3.01 10.28 15.30
C VAL A 96 2.92 11.22 14.10
N ILE A 97 2.01 10.94 13.18
CA ILE A 97 1.85 11.74 11.97
C ILE A 97 0.46 12.37 11.91
N GLU A 98 0.38 13.51 11.23
CA GLU A 98 -0.88 14.17 10.94
C GLU A 98 -1.53 13.53 9.72
N THR A 99 -0.74 13.27 8.68
CA THR A 99 -1.21 12.68 7.42
C THR A 99 -0.06 12.02 6.68
N ALA A 100 -0.40 11.10 5.78
CA ALA A 100 0.56 10.51 4.84
C ALA A 100 -0.14 10.28 3.50
N THR A 101 0.55 10.62 2.41
CA THR A 101 0.10 10.36 1.05
C THR A 101 1.15 9.50 0.36
N SER A 102 0.70 8.40 -0.26
CA SER A 102 1.59 7.47 -0.95
C SER A 102 1.26 7.42 -2.43
N CYS A 103 2.29 7.40 -3.26
CA CYS A 103 2.19 7.20 -4.69
C CYS A 103 2.86 5.88 -5.03
N ILE A 104 2.17 5.02 -5.77
CA ILE A 104 2.70 3.74 -6.21
C ILE A 104 2.62 3.69 -7.72
N LYS A 105 3.75 3.37 -8.37
CA LYS A 105 3.82 3.19 -9.81
C LYS A 105 4.54 1.88 -10.10
N VAL A 106 3.93 1.03 -10.92
CA VAL A 106 4.54 -0.24 -11.33
C VAL A 106 4.99 -0.10 -12.77
N GLU A 107 6.28 -0.21 -13.00
CA GLU A 107 6.88 -0.03 -14.33
C GLU A 107 7.36 -1.37 -14.89
N PRO A 108 7.18 -1.61 -16.20
CA PRO A 108 7.75 -2.81 -16.81
C PRO A 108 9.26 -2.82 -16.70
N ALA A 109 9.83 -4.00 -16.46
CA ALA A 109 11.27 -4.20 -16.41
C ALA A 109 11.72 -5.14 -17.54
N ALA A 110 13.01 -5.17 -17.81
CA ALA A 110 13.58 -6.10 -18.78
C ALA A 110 13.27 -7.54 -18.37
N GLY A 111 12.96 -8.40 -19.35
CA GLY A 111 12.67 -9.81 -19.08
C GLY A 111 11.24 -10.13 -18.70
N GLY A 112 10.33 -9.14 -18.74
CA GLY A 112 8.90 -9.38 -18.49
C GLY A 112 8.45 -9.17 -17.06
N GLY A 113 9.37 -8.83 -16.15
CA GLY A 113 9.03 -8.48 -14.77
C GLY A 113 8.68 -7.01 -14.61
N SER A 114 8.72 -6.54 -13.39
CA SER A 114 8.36 -5.15 -13.09
C SER A 114 9.15 -4.60 -11.90
N VAL A 115 9.13 -3.26 -11.78
CA VAL A 115 9.67 -2.56 -10.63
C VAL A 115 8.56 -1.72 -10.03
N VAL A 116 8.29 -1.93 -8.74
CA VAL A 116 7.32 -1.12 -8.00
C VAL A 116 8.06 0.05 -7.40
N LYS A 117 7.64 1.26 -7.75
CA LYS A 117 8.20 2.49 -7.19
C LYS A 117 7.19 3.09 -6.22
N VAL A 118 7.62 3.25 -4.98
CA VAL A 118 6.78 3.79 -3.91
C VAL A 118 7.39 5.07 -3.42
N GLU A 119 6.58 6.12 -3.33
CA GLU A 119 6.96 7.38 -2.69
C GLU A 119 5.89 7.72 -1.66
N SER A 120 6.32 8.08 -0.46
CA SER A 120 5.40 8.51 0.58
C SER A 120 5.84 9.86 1.11
N THR A 121 4.87 10.76 1.21
CA THR A 121 5.05 12.07 1.84
C THR A 121 4.20 12.06 3.10
N TYR A 122 4.81 12.38 4.24
CA TYR A 122 4.11 12.38 5.51
C TYR A 122 4.45 13.63 6.30
N LYS A 123 3.52 14.02 7.18
CA LYS A 123 3.66 15.20 8.00
C LYS A 123 3.62 14.77 9.46
N LEU A 124 4.70 15.05 10.18
CA LEU A 124 4.78 14.74 11.61
C LEU A 124 3.89 15.67 12.41
N LEU A 125 3.34 15.16 13.51
CA LEU A 125 2.64 16.00 14.47
C LEU A 125 3.63 16.94 15.13
N PRO A 126 3.17 18.10 15.66
CA PRO A 126 4.03 19.01 16.42
C PRO A 126 4.71 18.27 17.55
N ASP A 127 5.97 18.59 17.80
CA ASP A 127 6.80 18.01 18.86
C ASP A 127 7.13 16.52 18.72
N VAL A 128 6.85 15.91 17.57
CA VAL A 128 7.24 14.53 17.29
C VAL A 128 8.54 14.53 16.49
N GLY A 129 9.52 13.75 16.95
CA GLY A 129 10.79 13.61 16.26
C GLY A 129 10.71 12.65 15.07
N GLU A 130 11.56 12.86 14.08
CA GLU A 130 11.58 12.01 12.87
C GLU A 130 11.80 10.53 13.16
N ALA A 131 12.58 10.22 14.21
CA ALA A 131 12.87 8.84 14.59
C ALA A 131 11.64 8.08 15.11
N GLU A 132 10.58 8.78 15.52
CA GLU A 132 9.36 8.15 16.01
C GLU A 132 8.52 7.54 14.90
N TYR A 133 8.69 8.02 13.66
CA TYR A 133 8.07 7.39 12.50
C TYR A 133 9.08 6.43 11.86
N GLU A 134 8.82 5.13 12.02
CA GLU A 134 9.75 4.09 11.57
C GLU A 134 9.63 3.81 10.07
N VAL A 135 10.34 4.60 9.27
CA VAL A 135 10.35 4.50 7.81
C VAL A 135 10.74 3.08 7.35
N GLY A 136 11.71 2.46 8.02
CA GLY A 136 12.13 1.09 7.69
C GLY A 136 10.99 0.09 7.76
N LYS A 137 10.13 0.21 8.77
CA LYS A 137 8.97 -0.68 8.91
C LYS A 137 7.92 -0.42 7.84
N ALA A 138 7.73 0.84 7.45
CA ALA A 138 6.82 1.19 6.37
C ALA A 138 7.28 0.57 5.05
N LYS A 139 8.59 0.63 4.77
CA LYS A 139 9.18 -0.01 3.58
C LYS A 139 9.04 -1.52 3.61
N GLU A 140 9.26 -2.14 4.77
CA GLU A 140 9.09 -3.59 4.93
C GLU A 140 7.64 -4.00 4.67
N SER A 141 6.68 -3.24 5.17
CA SER A 141 5.26 -3.54 5.00
C SER A 141 4.84 -3.51 3.54
N VAL A 142 5.22 -2.48 2.79
CA VAL A 142 4.87 -2.39 1.37
C VAL A 142 5.59 -3.46 0.55
N THR A 143 6.82 -3.80 0.91
CA THR A 143 7.56 -4.89 0.27
C THR A 143 6.83 -6.21 0.47
N ALA A 144 6.37 -6.49 1.69
CA ALA A 144 5.64 -7.72 2.00
C ALA A 144 4.35 -7.83 1.18
N ILE A 145 3.63 -6.73 0.99
CA ILE A 145 2.41 -6.70 0.16
C ILE A 145 2.72 -7.17 -1.26
N PHE A 146 3.70 -6.55 -1.91
CA PHE A 146 4.02 -6.87 -3.30
C PHE A 146 4.68 -8.22 -3.46
N LYS A 147 5.45 -8.69 -2.48
CA LYS A 147 6.01 -10.05 -2.51
C LYS A 147 4.94 -11.11 -2.32
N ALA A 148 3.93 -10.86 -1.49
CA ALA A 148 2.79 -11.76 -1.35
C ALA A 148 1.98 -11.82 -2.64
N ALA A 149 1.73 -10.67 -3.28
CA ALA A 149 1.04 -10.60 -4.56
C ALA A 149 1.83 -11.33 -5.66
N GLU A 150 3.14 -11.12 -5.70
CA GLU A 150 4.03 -11.81 -6.64
C GLU A 150 3.93 -13.33 -6.50
N ALA A 151 4.07 -13.84 -5.28
CA ALA A 151 4.00 -15.28 -5.02
C ALA A 151 2.65 -15.87 -5.45
N PHE A 152 1.57 -15.17 -5.15
CA PHE A 152 0.23 -15.60 -5.57
C PHE A 152 0.11 -15.66 -7.09
N LEU A 153 0.60 -14.64 -7.79
CA LEU A 153 0.50 -14.56 -9.25
C LEU A 153 1.38 -15.59 -9.95
N ILE A 154 2.53 -15.92 -9.39
CA ILE A 154 3.40 -16.99 -9.90
C ILE A 154 2.68 -18.34 -9.77
N ALA A 155 2.04 -18.58 -8.63
CA ALA A 155 1.31 -19.83 -8.37
C ALA A 155 0.00 -19.92 -9.15
N ASN A 156 -0.53 -18.81 -9.63
CA ASN A 156 -1.79 -18.74 -10.36
C ASN A 156 -1.63 -17.96 -11.68
N PRO A 157 -1.01 -18.59 -12.71
CA PRO A 157 -0.66 -17.87 -13.94
C PRO A 157 -1.84 -17.23 -14.68
N ASP A 158 -3.06 -17.73 -14.46
CA ASP A 158 -4.25 -17.22 -15.14
C ASP A 158 -4.98 -16.11 -14.37
N ALA A 159 -4.50 -15.78 -13.16
CA ALA A 159 -5.12 -14.74 -12.34
C ALA A 159 -4.66 -13.34 -12.76
N TYR A 160 -5.59 -12.42 -12.82
CA TYR A 160 -5.34 -10.99 -13.10
C TYR A 160 -4.64 -10.71 -14.44
N ASN A 161 -4.86 -11.53 -15.40
CA ASN A 161 -4.36 -11.31 -16.77
C ASN A 161 -5.07 -10.16 -17.47
#